data_825d2d21a25877640e3a6b5b2e413e8e
#
_entry.id   825d2d21a25877640e3a6b5b2e413e8e
#
_cell.length_a   1.000
_cell.length_b   1.000
_cell.length_c   1.000
_cell.angle_alpha   90.00
_cell.angle_beta   90.00
_cell.angle_gamma   90.00
#
_symmetry.space_group_name_H-M   'P 1'
#
loop_
_entity.id
_entity.type
_entity.pdbx_description
1 polymer ?
#
loop_
_entity_poly.entity_id
_entity_poly.type
_entity_poly.pdbx_seq_one_letter_code
_entity_poly.pdbx_strand_id
1 'polypeptide(L)'
;ITGLDGKYYLMFALDMEGSCRLGLASTSDFATFKFLGIVSGEDNRNGVLFPEKINGKYLRMDRPNRVQKEGGPLSSSSIWLSESDDLIEWRGRSALIEGRFHYWDEFIGSGPPPVKTHEGWLHIYHGVATHFQSSNIYQAGVMLLGLDDPSRVIGRCRGNILEPRE
;
A
#
# COMPACT_ATOMS: atom_id res chain seq x y z
N ILE A 1 -9.45 5.02 -2.99
CA ILE A 1 -10.68 4.46 -3.60
C ILE A 1 -10.29 3.78 -4.89
N THR A 2 -10.78 2.57 -5.12
CA THR A 2 -10.52 1.76 -6.33
C THR A 2 -11.82 1.39 -7.00
N GLY A 3 -11.99 1.70 -8.30
CA GLY A 3 -13.08 1.19 -9.12
C GLY A 3 -12.76 -0.26 -9.53
N LEU A 4 -13.70 -1.18 -9.28
CA LEU A 4 -13.49 -2.61 -9.51
C LEU A 4 -14.86 -3.31 -9.65
N ASP A 5 -15.03 -4.10 -10.70
CA ASP A 5 -16.26 -4.87 -10.96
C ASP A 5 -17.56 -4.03 -10.91
N GLY A 6 -17.51 -2.78 -11.46
CA GLY A 6 -18.65 -1.87 -11.50
C GLY A 6 -19.04 -1.22 -10.16
N LYS A 7 -18.22 -1.36 -9.13
CA LYS A 7 -18.35 -0.72 -7.82
C LYS A 7 -17.08 0.03 -7.46
N TYR A 8 -17.17 0.85 -6.42
CA TYR A 8 -16.01 1.51 -5.83
C TYR A 8 -15.75 0.93 -4.45
N TYR A 9 -14.49 0.67 -4.16
CA TYR A 9 -14.04 0.13 -2.88
C TYR A 9 -13.13 1.14 -2.19
N LEU A 10 -13.40 1.36 -0.91
CA LEU A 10 -12.57 2.15 -0.01
C LEU A 10 -11.85 1.22 0.94
N MET A 11 -10.54 1.22 0.88
CA MET A 11 -9.71 0.62 1.91
C MET A 11 -9.20 1.74 2.82
N PHE A 12 -9.33 1.58 4.12
CA PHE A 12 -9.00 2.60 5.11
C PHE A 12 -8.44 1.99 6.38
N ALA A 13 -7.70 2.81 7.12
CA ALA A 13 -7.15 2.42 8.40
C ALA A 13 -8.21 2.59 9.49
N LEU A 14 -8.34 1.58 10.35
CA LEU A 14 -9.12 1.58 11.56
C LEU A 14 -8.15 1.56 12.75
N ASP A 15 -8.12 2.63 13.52
CA ASP A 15 -7.38 2.64 14.78
C ASP A 15 -8.19 1.81 15.80
N MET A 16 -7.56 0.76 16.27
CA MET A 16 -8.07 -0.12 17.32
C MET A 16 -7.10 -0.05 18.50
N GLU A 17 -7.58 -0.38 19.69
CA GLU A 17 -6.76 -0.35 20.89
C GLU A 17 -5.46 -1.15 20.71
N GLY A 18 -4.33 -0.43 20.67
CA GLY A 18 -2.98 -0.98 20.48
C GLY A 18 -2.62 -1.47 19.08
N SER A 19 -3.49 -1.31 18.08
CA SER A 19 -3.20 -1.73 16.70
C SER A 19 -3.94 -0.91 15.65
N CYS A 20 -3.50 -1.03 14.40
CA CYS A 20 -4.21 -0.48 13.25
C CYS A 20 -4.61 -1.62 12.32
N ARG A 21 -5.85 -1.65 11.87
CA ARG A 21 -6.38 -2.67 10.96
C ARG A 21 -6.85 -2.03 9.65
N LEU A 22 -6.91 -2.82 8.60
CA LEU A 22 -7.51 -2.39 7.35
C LEU A 22 -8.99 -2.73 7.33
N GLY A 23 -9.83 -1.71 7.16
CA GLY A 23 -11.24 -1.83 6.88
C GLY A 23 -11.51 -1.73 5.38
N LEU A 24 -12.57 -2.37 4.92
CA LEU A 24 -13.06 -2.31 3.55
C LEU A 24 -14.52 -1.89 3.53
N ALA A 25 -14.85 -0.94 2.68
CA ALA A 25 -16.22 -0.55 2.37
C ALA A 25 -16.42 -0.47 0.85
N SER A 26 -17.65 -0.58 0.41
CA SER A 26 -18.04 -0.41 -0.99
C SER A 26 -19.14 0.61 -1.17
N THR A 27 -19.18 1.25 -2.34
CA THR A 27 -20.25 2.16 -2.77
C THR A 27 -20.44 2.05 -4.27
N SER A 28 -21.64 2.39 -4.74
CA SER A 28 -21.94 2.56 -6.18
C SER A 28 -22.29 4.00 -6.54
N ASP A 29 -22.56 4.86 -5.55
CA ASP A 29 -23.13 6.19 -5.73
C ASP A 29 -22.38 7.30 -4.96
N PHE A 30 -21.38 6.94 -4.16
CA PHE A 30 -20.64 7.81 -3.24
C PHE A 30 -21.50 8.53 -2.18
N ALA A 31 -22.75 8.15 -2.08
CA ALA A 31 -23.68 8.65 -1.05
C ALA A 31 -23.91 7.61 0.04
N THR A 32 -24.02 6.34 -0.37
CA THR A 32 -24.23 5.20 0.54
C THR A 32 -23.00 4.30 0.55
N PHE A 33 -22.49 4.01 1.73
CA PHE A 33 -21.33 3.14 1.91
C PHE A 33 -21.71 1.90 2.71
N LYS A 34 -21.40 0.73 2.16
CA LYS A 34 -21.57 -0.55 2.85
C LYS A 34 -20.22 -0.98 3.42
N PHE A 35 -20.11 -1.07 4.74
CA PHE A 35 -18.95 -1.68 5.40
C PHE A 35 -18.98 -3.19 5.14
N LEU A 36 -17.87 -3.74 4.64
CA LEU A 36 -17.72 -5.14 4.29
C LEU A 36 -17.00 -5.94 5.37
N GLY A 37 -16.14 -5.29 6.15
CA GLY A 37 -15.44 -5.92 7.25
C GLY A 37 -14.03 -5.39 7.48
N ILE A 38 -13.39 -5.97 8.51
CA ILE A 38 -11.95 -5.83 8.76
C ILE A 38 -11.26 -6.89 7.91
N VAL A 39 -10.35 -6.47 7.06
CA VAL A 39 -9.71 -7.31 6.05
C VAL A 39 -8.21 -7.51 6.28
N SER A 40 -7.71 -7.19 7.47
CA SER A 40 -6.36 -7.54 7.90
C SER A 40 -6.39 -8.17 9.28
N GLY A 41 -5.69 -9.28 9.44
CA GLY A 41 -5.55 -9.97 10.73
C GLY A 41 -4.49 -9.38 11.66
N GLU A 42 -3.60 -8.52 11.16
CA GLU A 42 -2.47 -7.92 11.87
C GLU A 42 -2.53 -6.40 11.84
N ASP A 43 -1.69 -5.79 12.67
CA ASP A 43 -1.45 -4.36 12.59
C ASP A 43 -0.92 -4.00 11.20
N ASN A 44 -1.73 -3.25 10.42
CA ASN A 44 -1.52 -3.02 9.00
C ASN A 44 -2.05 -1.67 8.57
N ARG A 45 -1.35 -1.03 7.64
CA ARG A 45 -1.69 0.29 7.08
C ARG A 45 -1.48 0.34 5.56
N ASN A 46 -1.90 1.45 4.96
CA ASN A 46 -1.65 1.79 3.56
C ASN A 46 -2.14 0.71 2.58
N GLY A 47 -3.29 0.09 2.89
CA GLY A 47 -3.92 -0.88 2.00
C GLY A 47 -4.44 -0.22 0.73
N VAL A 48 -4.13 -0.79 -0.44
CA VAL A 48 -4.62 -0.33 -1.74
C VAL A 48 -4.88 -1.51 -2.67
N LEU A 49 -6.04 -1.49 -3.33
CA LEU A 49 -6.45 -2.54 -4.28
C LEU A 49 -5.95 -2.24 -5.69
N PHE A 50 -5.63 -3.29 -6.44
CA PHE A 50 -5.53 -3.19 -7.89
C PHE A 50 -6.92 -2.97 -8.50
N PRO A 51 -7.02 -2.19 -9.61
CA PRO A 51 -8.31 -1.83 -10.20
C PRO A 51 -8.94 -2.94 -11.07
N GLU A 52 -8.30 -4.09 -11.18
CA GLU A 52 -8.81 -5.29 -11.85
C GLU A 52 -8.24 -6.55 -11.22
N LYS A 53 -8.89 -7.68 -11.49
CA LYS A 53 -8.34 -9.00 -11.13
C LYS A 53 -7.18 -9.34 -12.04
N ILE A 54 -6.14 -9.93 -11.47
CA ILE A 54 -4.99 -10.46 -12.20
C ILE A 54 -4.93 -11.96 -11.93
N ASN A 55 -4.91 -12.76 -13.00
CA ASN A 55 -5.01 -14.23 -12.92
C ASN A 55 -6.22 -14.72 -12.11
N GLY A 56 -7.36 -14.00 -12.22
CA GLY A 56 -8.59 -14.33 -11.52
C GLY A 56 -8.62 -13.93 -10.02
N LYS A 57 -7.56 -13.33 -9.49
CA LYS A 57 -7.46 -12.91 -8.07
C LYS A 57 -7.55 -11.41 -7.93
N TYR A 58 -8.14 -10.95 -6.84
CA TYR A 58 -7.98 -9.60 -6.35
C TYR A 58 -6.59 -9.46 -5.73
N LEU A 59 -5.92 -8.36 -6.02
CA LEU A 59 -4.60 -8.06 -5.45
C LEU A 59 -4.66 -6.81 -4.60
N ARG A 60 -3.90 -6.81 -3.51
CA ARG A 60 -3.75 -5.71 -2.58
C ARG A 60 -2.29 -5.50 -2.24
N MET A 61 -1.86 -4.24 -2.28
CA MET A 61 -0.63 -3.82 -1.61
C MET A 61 -0.97 -3.26 -0.24
N ASP A 62 -0.15 -3.56 0.75
CA ASP A 62 -0.29 -3.07 2.11
C ASP A 62 1.06 -2.94 2.81
N ARG A 63 1.04 -2.36 4.01
CA ARG A 63 2.24 -2.21 4.85
C ARG A 63 1.95 -2.71 6.26
N PRO A 64 2.23 -3.97 6.56
CA PRO A 64 2.17 -4.46 7.93
C PRO A 64 3.13 -3.69 8.83
N ASN A 65 2.64 -3.22 9.96
CA ASN A 65 3.51 -2.71 11.01
C ASN A 65 4.15 -3.91 11.71
N ARG A 66 5.46 -4.04 11.62
CA ARG A 66 6.17 -5.05 12.41
C ARG A 66 6.34 -4.54 13.84
N VAL A 67 6.25 -5.47 14.77
CA VAL A 67 6.60 -5.20 16.17
C VAL A 67 8.00 -4.59 16.21
N GLN A 68 8.11 -3.51 16.94
CA GLN A 68 9.32 -2.74 17.15
C GLN A 68 10.50 -3.64 17.55
N LYS A 69 11.58 -3.61 16.78
CA LYS A 69 12.89 -3.98 17.32
C LYS A 69 13.29 -2.90 18.32
N GLU A 70 13.82 -3.30 19.45
CA GLU A 70 14.26 -2.40 20.52
C GLU A 70 15.06 -1.23 19.96
N GLY A 71 14.58 0.01 20.18
CA GLY A 71 15.19 1.23 19.65
C GLY A 71 14.82 1.62 18.21
N GLY A 72 13.98 0.87 17.51
CA GLY A 72 13.56 1.17 16.14
C GLY A 72 12.19 1.86 16.02
N PRO A 73 11.85 2.44 14.87
CA PRO A 73 10.55 3.08 14.66
C PRO A 73 9.41 2.05 14.56
N LEU A 74 8.21 2.50 14.95
CA LEU A 74 6.97 1.70 14.98
C LEU A 74 6.41 1.31 13.59
N SER A 75 7.02 1.75 12.49
CA SER A 75 6.49 1.46 11.16
C SER A 75 7.36 0.49 10.38
N SER A 76 6.70 -0.44 9.68
CA SER A 76 7.39 -1.32 8.73
C SER A 76 7.97 -0.51 7.56
N SER A 77 9.12 -0.93 7.09
CA SER A 77 9.79 -0.37 5.93
C SER A 77 9.49 -1.13 4.62
N SER A 78 8.43 -1.93 4.55
CA SER A 78 8.18 -2.79 3.38
C SER A 78 6.76 -2.67 2.88
N ILE A 79 6.56 -2.63 1.57
CA ILE A 79 5.27 -2.80 0.90
C ILE A 79 5.13 -4.28 0.52
N TRP A 80 4.00 -4.87 0.87
CA TRP A 80 3.67 -6.27 0.64
C TRP A 80 2.57 -6.41 -0.39
N LEU A 81 2.57 -7.53 -1.12
CA LEU A 81 1.49 -7.95 -2.02
C LEU A 81 0.77 -9.13 -1.41
N SER A 82 -0.56 -9.10 -1.47
CA SER A 82 -1.46 -10.18 -1.05
C SER A 82 -2.52 -10.41 -2.10
N GLU A 83 -3.08 -11.61 -2.13
CA GLU A 83 -4.17 -12.00 -3.04
C GLU A 83 -5.41 -12.45 -2.29
N SER A 84 -6.58 -12.35 -2.94
CA SER A 84 -7.87 -12.76 -2.41
C SER A 84 -8.80 -13.25 -3.52
N ASP A 85 -9.71 -14.17 -3.16
CA ASP A 85 -10.81 -14.59 -4.02
C ASP A 85 -12.07 -13.74 -3.86
N ASP A 86 -12.24 -13.11 -2.69
CA ASP A 86 -13.50 -12.50 -2.24
C ASP A 86 -13.36 -11.08 -1.64
N LEU A 87 -12.16 -10.50 -1.63
CA LEU A 87 -11.80 -9.22 -1.00
C LEU A 87 -11.79 -9.24 0.54
N ILE A 88 -12.15 -10.32 1.18
CA ILE A 88 -12.23 -10.46 2.65
C ILE A 88 -11.05 -11.26 3.19
N GLU A 89 -10.86 -12.47 2.65
CA GLU A 89 -9.78 -13.36 3.06
C GLU A 89 -8.55 -13.14 2.19
N TRP A 90 -7.45 -12.73 2.81
CA TRP A 90 -6.20 -12.38 2.13
C TRP A 90 -5.06 -13.33 2.50
N ARG A 91 -4.32 -13.79 1.48
CA ARG A 91 -3.23 -14.78 1.60
C ARG A 91 -2.11 -14.51 0.59
N GLY A 92 -1.10 -15.37 0.57
CA GLY A 92 -0.02 -15.31 -0.42
C GLY A 92 0.85 -14.06 -0.29
N ARG A 93 1.22 -13.65 0.92
CA ARG A 93 1.96 -12.41 1.16
C ARG A 93 3.43 -12.52 0.74
N SER A 94 3.88 -11.58 -0.08
CA SER A 94 5.28 -11.38 -0.45
C SER A 94 5.68 -9.91 -0.35
N ALA A 95 6.91 -9.64 0.11
CA ALA A 95 7.45 -8.30 0.08
C ALA A 95 7.77 -7.90 -1.36
N LEU A 96 7.24 -6.75 -1.80
CA LEU A 96 7.54 -6.17 -3.11
C LEU A 96 8.80 -5.34 -3.07
N ILE A 97 8.84 -4.36 -2.18
CA ILE A 97 9.99 -3.48 -1.97
C ILE A 97 10.18 -3.22 -0.49
N GLU A 98 11.43 -2.92 -0.14
CA GLU A 98 11.83 -2.45 1.18
C GLU A 98 12.30 -1.01 1.12
N GLY A 99 12.18 -0.29 2.22
CA GLY A 99 12.78 1.02 2.40
C GLY A 99 14.30 0.95 2.29
N ARG A 100 14.91 2.04 1.82
CA ARG A 100 16.37 2.13 1.65
C ARG A 100 16.97 2.87 2.84
N PHE A 101 17.78 2.18 3.62
CA PHE A 101 18.41 2.71 4.82
C PHE A 101 19.18 4.02 4.55
N HIS A 102 18.95 5.03 5.38
CA HIS A 102 19.52 6.39 5.26
C HIS A 102 19.24 7.06 3.90
N TYR A 103 18.08 6.79 3.33
CA TYR A 103 17.67 7.38 2.06
C TYR A 103 16.30 8.08 2.20
N TRP A 104 15.87 8.82 1.18
CA TRP A 104 14.60 9.56 1.20
C TRP A 104 13.37 8.66 1.41
N ASP A 105 13.48 7.39 1.12
CA ASP A 105 12.45 6.38 1.28
C ASP A 105 12.87 5.26 2.24
N GLU A 106 13.43 5.63 3.37
CA GLU A 106 13.80 4.71 4.45
C GLU A 106 12.57 4.00 5.02
N PHE A 107 11.48 4.72 5.22
CA PHE A 107 10.16 4.15 5.47
C PHE A 107 9.29 4.39 4.25
N ILE A 108 8.46 3.39 3.92
CA ILE A 108 7.63 3.42 2.72
C ILE A 108 6.22 2.97 3.00
N GLY A 109 5.30 3.38 2.15
CA GLY A 109 3.93 2.86 2.16
C GLY A 109 3.25 3.13 0.83
N SER A 110 2.26 2.30 0.50
CA SER A 110 1.50 2.45 -0.73
C SER A 110 0.77 3.79 -0.78
N GLY A 111 0.66 4.33 -1.97
CA GLY A 111 -0.11 5.52 -2.31
C GLY A 111 -1.46 5.17 -2.95
N PRO A 112 -1.83 5.83 -4.07
CA PRO A 112 -3.08 5.55 -4.78
C PRO A 112 -3.06 4.18 -5.46
N PRO A 113 -4.23 3.68 -5.94
CA PRO A 113 -4.31 2.48 -6.76
C PRO A 113 -3.33 2.53 -7.95
N PRO A 114 -2.69 1.40 -8.28
CA PRO A 114 -1.76 1.37 -9.40
C PRO A 114 -2.47 1.63 -10.73
N VAL A 115 -1.77 2.25 -11.65
CA VAL A 115 -2.27 2.57 -13.00
C VAL A 115 -1.73 1.54 -13.98
N LYS A 116 -2.62 0.90 -14.73
CA LYS A 116 -2.24 -0.02 -15.80
C LYS A 116 -1.65 0.74 -16.97
N THR A 117 -0.46 0.35 -17.41
CA THR A 117 0.22 0.87 -18.61
C THR A 117 0.58 -0.29 -19.52
N HIS A 118 1.04 -0.03 -20.74
CA HIS A 118 1.52 -1.09 -21.64
C HIS A 118 2.82 -1.75 -21.18
N GLU A 119 3.58 -1.09 -20.30
CA GLU A 119 4.85 -1.59 -19.77
C GLU A 119 4.70 -2.32 -18.42
N GLY A 120 3.59 -2.09 -17.70
CA GLY A 120 3.40 -2.65 -16.37
C GLY A 120 2.39 -1.86 -15.54
N TRP A 121 2.27 -2.20 -14.28
CA TRP A 121 1.50 -1.48 -13.28
C TRP A 121 2.36 -0.38 -12.66
N LEU A 122 2.08 0.86 -13.03
CA LEU A 122 2.73 2.02 -12.42
C LEU A 122 2.11 2.31 -11.05
N HIS A 123 2.91 2.22 -10.01
CA HIS A 123 2.46 2.52 -8.64
C HIS A 123 3.27 3.67 -8.04
N ILE A 124 2.54 4.66 -7.55
CA ILE A 124 3.11 5.76 -6.76
C ILE A 124 3.07 5.33 -5.29
N TYR A 125 4.20 5.45 -4.61
CA TYR A 125 4.32 5.17 -3.18
C TYR A 125 4.89 6.39 -2.45
N HIS A 126 4.69 6.48 -1.14
CA HIS A 126 5.35 7.49 -0.35
C HIS A 126 6.59 6.92 0.34
N GLY A 127 7.64 7.73 0.37
CA GLY A 127 8.81 7.54 1.18
C GLY A 127 8.82 8.53 2.36
N VAL A 128 9.43 8.14 3.46
CA VAL A 128 9.62 9.00 4.63
C VAL A 128 11.07 8.94 5.04
N ALA A 129 11.74 10.09 4.98
CA ALA A 129 13.08 10.26 5.56
C ALA A 129 12.95 10.70 7.01
N THR A 130 13.76 10.09 7.88
CA THR A 130 13.90 10.54 9.27
C THR A 130 15.00 11.59 9.36
N HIS A 131 14.71 12.69 10.04
CA HIS A 131 15.67 13.78 10.28
C HIS A 131 15.91 13.98 11.77
N PHE A 132 17.16 14.09 12.18
CA PHE A 132 17.53 14.25 13.60
C PHE A 132 17.00 15.53 14.25
N GLN A 133 16.67 16.56 13.47
CA GLN A 133 16.29 17.87 13.97
C GLN A 133 14.96 18.41 13.41
N SER A 134 14.28 17.65 12.57
CA SER A 134 13.00 18.08 11.96
C SER A 134 11.97 16.97 11.98
N SER A 135 10.73 17.32 11.63
CA SER A 135 9.67 16.35 11.39
C SER A 135 10.01 15.42 10.23
N ASN A 136 9.40 14.24 10.21
CA ASN A 136 9.50 13.31 9.09
C ASN A 136 9.12 14.00 7.76
N ILE A 137 9.97 13.83 6.75
CA ILE A 137 9.74 14.40 5.42
C ILE A 137 9.10 13.33 4.54
N TYR A 138 7.86 13.56 4.13
CA TYR A 138 7.14 12.69 3.19
C TYR A 138 7.44 13.09 1.75
N GLN A 139 7.78 12.12 0.93
CA GLN A 139 8.15 12.29 -0.47
C GLN A 139 7.46 11.22 -1.31
N ALA A 140 7.26 11.47 -2.60
CA ALA A 140 6.68 10.47 -3.49
C ALA A 140 7.74 9.82 -4.37
N GLY A 141 7.58 8.53 -4.62
CA GLY A 141 8.33 7.76 -5.58
C GLY A 141 7.43 6.89 -6.45
N VAL A 142 8.01 6.28 -7.46
CA VAL A 142 7.29 5.38 -8.37
C VAL A 142 8.02 4.04 -8.47
N MET A 143 7.24 3.00 -8.66
CA MET A 143 7.70 1.68 -9.09
C MET A 143 6.83 1.14 -10.22
N LEU A 144 7.40 0.29 -11.04
CA LEU A 144 6.74 -0.42 -12.12
C LEU A 144 6.73 -1.90 -11.79
N LEU A 145 5.55 -2.52 -11.82
CA LEU A 145 5.33 -3.93 -11.53
C LEU A 145 4.92 -4.67 -12.81
N GLY A 146 5.16 -5.97 -12.87
CA GLY A 146 4.77 -6.79 -14.01
C GLY A 146 3.27 -6.80 -14.26
N LEU A 147 2.83 -6.79 -15.53
CA LEU A 147 1.42 -6.83 -15.91
C LEU A 147 0.73 -8.10 -15.46
N ASP A 148 1.30 -9.25 -15.81
CA ASP A 148 0.74 -10.57 -15.54
C ASP A 148 1.17 -11.10 -14.17
N ASP A 149 2.27 -10.58 -13.64
CA ASP A 149 2.81 -10.92 -12.32
C ASP A 149 3.29 -9.66 -11.58
N PRO A 150 2.42 -8.98 -10.84
CA PRO A 150 2.78 -7.80 -10.07
C PRO A 150 3.72 -8.06 -8.88
N SER A 151 4.03 -9.30 -8.56
CA SER A 151 5.08 -9.62 -7.58
C SER A 151 6.47 -9.29 -8.11
N ARG A 152 6.62 -9.20 -9.43
CA ARG A 152 7.86 -8.84 -10.11
C ARG A 152 8.00 -7.33 -10.23
N VAL A 153 8.90 -6.74 -9.47
CA VAL A 153 9.27 -5.32 -9.59
C VAL A 153 10.19 -5.16 -10.81
N ILE A 154 9.70 -4.49 -11.86
CA ILE A 154 10.45 -4.21 -13.10
C ILE A 154 11.43 -3.07 -12.87
N GLY A 155 11.00 -2.04 -12.12
CA GLY A 155 11.83 -0.90 -11.82
C GLY A 155 11.31 -0.08 -10.65
N ARG A 156 12.20 0.70 -10.03
CA ARG A 156 11.93 1.64 -8.95
C ARG A 156 12.77 2.90 -9.16
N CYS A 157 12.19 4.05 -8.99
CA CYS A 157 12.91 5.31 -9.10
C CYS A 157 14.08 5.39 -8.09
N ARG A 158 15.17 6.02 -8.49
CA ARG A 158 16.31 6.28 -7.58
C ARG A 158 15.99 7.46 -6.66
N GLY A 159 15.62 8.59 -7.23
CA GLY A 159 15.22 9.79 -6.48
C GLY A 159 13.70 9.85 -6.31
N ASN A 160 13.26 10.76 -5.43
CA ASN A 160 11.86 11.13 -5.32
C ASN A 160 11.38 11.85 -6.60
N ILE A 161 10.08 11.77 -6.86
CA ILE A 161 9.44 12.50 -7.97
C ILE A 161 8.69 13.73 -7.48
N LEU A 162 8.44 13.82 -6.18
CA LEU A 162 7.77 14.93 -5.52
C LEU A 162 8.26 15.02 -4.08
N GLU A 163 8.55 16.24 -3.64
CA GLU A 163 8.90 16.56 -2.26
C GLU A 163 8.19 17.84 -1.80
N PRO A 164 8.00 18.04 -0.49
CA PRO A 164 7.51 19.31 0.04
C PRO A 164 8.45 20.44 -0.37
N ARG A 165 7.90 21.58 -0.76
CA ARG A 165 8.64 22.83 -0.92
C ARG A 165 8.39 23.69 0.31
N GLU A 166 9.43 24.35 0.78
CA GLU A 166 9.34 25.39 1.79
C GLU A 166 8.56 26.61 1.27
#